data_25ba943aa8b219e8fdfaf28dd91793c0
#
_entry.id   25ba943aa8b219e8fdfaf28dd91793c0
#
_cell.length_a   1.000
_cell.length_b   1.000
_cell.length_c   1.000
_cell.angle_alpha   90.00
_cell.angle_beta   90.00
_cell.angle_gamma   90.00
#
_symmetry.space_group_name_H-M   'P 1'
#
loop_
_entity.id
_entity.type
_entity.pdbx_description
1 polymer ?
#
loop_
_entity_poly.entity_id
_entity_poly.type
_entity_poly.pdbx_seq_one_letter_code
_entity_poly.pdbx_strand_id
1 'polypeptide(L)'
;IGRQPAKILKSPHIESICRRILVDGLKVARAEQIDFEDHIVDDILNIYKGYPDEMGTSMYYDVINKHPLEVEAIQGYIYKCAKKHHLETPYLDMAYTFLYAYHLEYTQPDWYLRWIIH
;
A
#
# COMPACT_ATOMS: atom_id res chain seq x y z
N ILE A 1 -4.78 4.22 4.90
CA ILE A 1 -4.11 5.00 3.85
C ILE A 1 -4.90 4.88 2.57
N GLY A 2 -5.68 4.59 2.03
CA GLY A 2 -6.47 4.69 0.80
C GLY A 2 -7.66 5.59 0.94
N ARG A 3 -7.85 6.16 2.12
CA ARG A 3 -9.04 6.87 2.49
C ARG A 3 -8.84 8.36 2.28
N GLN A 4 -9.61 8.98 1.38
CA GLN A 4 -9.58 10.43 1.12
C GLN A 4 -8.14 11.00 1.10
N PRO A 5 -7.31 10.63 0.11
CA PRO A 5 -5.87 10.88 0.16
C PRO A 5 -5.50 12.36 0.31
N ALA A 6 -6.21 13.28 -0.32
CA ALA A 6 -5.90 14.70 -0.18
C ALA A 6 -6.07 15.17 1.27
N LYS A 7 -7.08 14.65 1.95
CA LYS A 7 -7.40 15.05 3.32
C LYS A 7 -6.40 14.48 4.33
N ILE A 8 -6.06 13.20 4.23
CA ILE A 8 -5.12 12.59 5.18
C ILE A 8 -3.69 13.05 4.96
N LEU A 9 -3.31 13.40 3.72
CA LEU A 9 -1.98 13.92 3.41
C LEU A 9 -1.75 15.34 3.93
N LYS A 10 -2.75 15.99 4.49
CA LYS A 10 -2.56 17.25 5.22
C LYS A 10 -1.78 17.04 6.52
N SER A 11 -1.77 15.83 7.06
CA SER A 11 -0.94 15.48 8.22
C SER A 11 0.51 15.25 7.79
N PRO A 12 1.49 16.02 8.30
CA PRO A 12 2.90 15.81 7.96
C PRO A 12 3.39 14.42 8.35
N HIS A 13 2.85 13.86 9.43
CA HIS A 13 3.21 12.51 9.87
C HIS A 13 2.76 11.46 8.85
N ILE A 14 1.52 11.55 8.40
CA ILE A 14 0.98 10.61 7.40
C ILE A 14 1.71 10.77 6.08
N GLU A 15 1.96 12.01 5.64
CA GLU A 15 2.73 12.26 4.42
C GLU A 15 4.12 11.61 4.50
N SER A 16 4.80 11.73 5.64
CA SER A 16 6.13 11.15 5.84
C SER A 16 6.09 9.62 5.67
N ILE A 17 5.10 8.95 6.23
CA ILE A 17 4.97 7.49 6.10
C ILE A 17 4.65 7.11 4.65
N CYS A 18 3.73 7.82 4.01
CA CYS A 18 3.39 7.56 2.61
C CYS A 18 4.63 7.73 1.70
N ARG A 19 5.43 8.76 1.95
CA ARG A 19 6.67 9.00 1.22
C ARG A 19 7.62 7.80 1.35
N ARG A 20 7.77 7.28 2.55
CA ARG A 20 8.66 6.13 2.79
C ARG A 20 8.17 4.86 2.11
N ILE A 21 6.86 4.64 2.08
CA ILE A 21 6.28 3.51 1.33
C ILE A 21 6.58 3.67 -0.17
N LEU A 22 6.42 4.87 -0.70
CA LEU A 22 6.71 5.14 -2.12
C LEU A 22 8.18 4.99 -2.45
N VAL A 23 9.07 5.41 -1.55
CA VAL A 23 10.52 5.22 -1.72
C VAL A 23 10.87 3.74 -1.75
N ASP A 24 10.27 2.94 -0.87
CA ASP A 24 10.44 1.49 -0.89
C ASP A 24 9.96 0.90 -2.23
N GLY A 25 8.80 1.35 -2.71
CA GLY A 25 8.29 0.95 -4.01
C GLY A 25 9.21 1.33 -5.17
N LEU A 26 9.85 2.50 -5.09
CA LEU A 26 10.82 2.93 -6.10
C LEU A 26 12.05 2.03 -6.13
N LYS A 27 12.52 1.56 -4.96
CA LYS A 27 13.62 0.60 -4.91
C LYS A 27 13.27 -0.69 -5.67
N VAL A 28 12.06 -1.19 -5.46
CA VAL A 28 11.59 -2.39 -6.15
C VAL A 28 11.49 -2.16 -7.65
N ALA A 29 10.92 -1.03 -8.06
CA ALA A 29 10.78 -0.68 -9.46
C ALA A 29 12.16 -0.63 -10.15
N ARG A 30 13.14 -0.02 -9.53
CA ARG A 30 14.50 0.07 -10.09
C ARG A 30 15.16 -1.29 -10.15
N ALA A 31 14.96 -2.15 -9.17
CA ALA A 31 15.47 -3.52 -9.20
C ALA A 31 14.84 -4.34 -10.33
N GLU A 32 13.58 -4.06 -10.68
CA GLU A 32 12.89 -4.66 -11.82
C GLU A 32 13.20 -3.93 -13.14
N GLN A 33 14.20 -3.02 -13.14
CA GLN A 33 14.65 -2.29 -14.32
C GLN A 33 13.61 -1.35 -14.91
N ILE A 34 12.70 -0.85 -14.06
CA ILE A 34 11.76 0.20 -14.42
C ILE A 34 12.41 1.53 -14.06
N ASP A 35 12.67 2.35 -15.07
CA ASP A 35 13.44 3.59 -14.90
C ASP A 35 12.48 4.78 -14.66
N PHE A 36 12.20 5.03 -13.38
CA PHE A 36 11.50 6.25 -12.96
C PHE A 36 12.51 7.35 -12.63
N GLU A 37 12.16 8.58 -12.93
CA GLU A 37 12.96 9.73 -12.52
C GLU A 37 12.91 9.92 -11.00
N ASP A 38 13.95 10.60 -10.44
CA ASP A 38 14.11 10.72 -8.99
C ASP A 38 12.95 11.49 -8.32
N HIS A 39 12.28 12.38 -9.05
CA HIS A 39 11.17 13.16 -8.52
C HIS A 39 9.82 12.44 -8.53
N ILE A 40 9.77 11.17 -8.96
CA ILE A 40 8.49 10.44 -9.09
C ILE A 40 7.71 10.35 -7.78
N VAL A 41 8.40 10.21 -6.65
CA VAL A 41 7.73 10.14 -5.34
C VAL A 41 7.00 11.43 -5.03
N ASP A 42 7.64 12.58 -5.27
CA ASP A 42 7.02 13.89 -5.08
C ASP A 42 5.85 14.09 -6.02
N ASP A 43 5.99 13.65 -7.27
CA ASP A 43 4.93 13.75 -8.28
C ASP A 43 3.68 12.98 -7.85
N ILE A 44 3.87 11.74 -7.37
CA ILE A 44 2.75 10.90 -6.91
C ILE A 44 2.06 11.54 -5.71
N LEU A 45 2.83 12.02 -4.73
CA LEU A 45 2.26 12.69 -3.56
C LEU A 45 1.48 13.93 -3.95
N ASN A 46 2.00 14.72 -4.88
CA ASN A 46 1.33 15.92 -5.36
C ASN A 46 0.03 15.60 -6.10
N ILE A 47 0.00 14.52 -6.86
CA ILE A 47 -1.23 14.05 -7.51
C ILE A 47 -2.31 13.77 -6.46
N TYR A 48 -1.98 12.99 -5.42
CA TYR A 48 -2.95 12.67 -4.37
C TYR A 48 -3.36 13.89 -3.56
N LYS A 49 -2.45 14.81 -3.28
CA LYS A 49 -2.78 16.06 -2.60
C LYS A 49 -3.74 16.95 -3.41
N GLY A 50 -3.72 16.82 -4.73
CA GLY A 50 -4.61 17.55 -5.62
C GLY A 50 -6.00 16.94 -5.75
N TYR A 51 -6.28 15.78 -5.17
CA TYR A 51 -7.61 15.19 -5.22
C TYR A 51 -8.60 16.02 -4.41
N PRO A 52 -9.89 16.06 -4.84
CA PRO A 52 -10.94 16.63 -4.00
C PRO A 52 -10.99 15.95 -2.63
N ASP A 53 -11.30 16.73 -1.58
CA ASP A 53 -11.29 16.21 -0.20
C ASP A 53 -12.19 15.00 -0.01
N GLU A 54 -13.30 14.91 -0.74
CA GLU A 54 -14.25 13.81 -0.65
C GLU A 54 -13.86 12.59 -1.50
N MET A 55 -12.85 12.73 -2.38
CA MET A 55 -12.46 11.66 -3.28
C MET A 55 -11.58 10.64 -2.56
N GLY A 56 -11.95 9.37 -2.65
CA GLY A 56 -11.15 8.25 -2.18
C GLY A 56 -10.46 7.53 -3.33
N THR A 57 -9.56 6.60 -2.99
CA THR A 57 -8.98 5.67 -3.95
C THR A 57 -9.97 4.53 -4.24
N SER A 58 -9.71 3.75 -5.29
CA SER A 58 -10.54 2.55 -5.58
C SER A 58 -10.52 1.58 -4.39
N MET A 59 -9.38 1.43 -3.74
CA MET A 59 -9.26 0.59 -2.55
C MET A 59 -10.10 1.12 -1.38
N TYR A 60 -10.15 2.43 -1.19
CA TYR A 60 -11.02 3.04 -0.17
C TYR A 60 -12.50 2.70 -0.42
N TYR A 61 -12.95 2.81 -1.66
CA TYR A 61 -14.34 2.47 -2.00
C TYR A 61 -14.62 0.98 -1.82
N ASP A 62 -13.65 0.11 -2.10
CA ASP A 62 -13.80 -1.32 -1.82
C ASP A 62 -13.96 -1.57 -0.32
N VAL A 63 -13.18 -0.89 0.53
CA VAL A 63 -13.27 -1.03 1.98
C VAL A 63 -14.64 -0.58 2.50
N ILE A 64 -15.11 0.61 2.12
CA ILE A 64 -16.41 1.12 2.62
C ILE A 64 -17.60 0.32 2.10
N ASN A 65 -17.48 -0.30 0.94
CA ASN A 65 -18.51 -1.16 0.36
C ASN A 65 -18.34 -2.62 0.74
N LYS A 66 -17.36 -2.95 1.56
CA LYS A 66 -17.04 -4.30 2.02
C LYS A 66 -16.73 -5.27 0.86
N HIS A 67 -16.08 -4.73 -0.18
CA HIS A 67 -15.60 -5.56 -1.29
C HIS A 67 -14.21 -6.11 -0.98
N PRO A 68 -13.84 -7.29 -1.51
CA PRO A 68 -12.47 -7.80 -1.39
C PRO A 68 -11.46 -6.87 -2.04
N LEU A 69 -10.28 -6.78 -1.44
CA LEU A 69 -9.17 -6.00 -1.99
C LEU A 69 -8.31 -6.87 -2.90
N GLU A 70 -7.73 -6.25 -3.94
CA GLU A 70 -6.78 -6.94 -4.84
C GLU A 70 -5.37 -6.91 -4.24
N VAL A 71 -5.24 -7.32 -2.98
CA VAL A 71 -3.99 -7.22 -2.21
C VAL A 71 -2.90 -8.10 -2.81
N GLU A 72 -3.22 -9.35 -3.13
CA GLU A 72 -2.23 -10.28 -3.69
C GLU A 72 -1.81 -9.90 -5.10
N ALA A 73 -2.73 -9.39 -5.92
CA ALA A 73 -2.42 -9.02 -7.30
C ALA A 73 -1.52 -7.80 -7.40
N ILE A 74 -1.63 -6.86 -6.44
CA ILE A 74 -0.89 -5.60 -6.47
C ILE A 74 0.22 -5.61 -5.42
N GLN A 75 -0.13 -5.51 -4.15
CA GLN A 75 0.85 -5.38 -3.07
C GLN A 75 1.65 -6.67 -2.85
N GLY A 76 1.00 -7.81 -2.99
CA GLY A 76 1.67 -9.11 -2.87
C GLY A 76 2.71 -9.32 -3.94
N TYR A 77 2.43 -8.89 -5.18
CA TYR A 77 3.40 -8.96 -6.27
C TYR A 77 4.63 -8.11 -5.98
N ILE A 78 4.42 -6.86 -5.54
CA ILE A 78 5.52 -5.95 -5.20
C ILE A 78 6.35 -6.51 -4.05
N TYR A 79 5.70 -7.05 -3.03
CA TYR A 79 6.37 -7.70 -1.90
C TYR A 79 7.26 -8.85 -2.36
N LYS A 80 6.75 -9.71 -3.25
CA LYS A 80 7.53 -10.83 -3.80
C LYS A 80 8.73 -10.35 -4.62
N CYS A 81 8.56 -9.29 -5.40
CA CYS A 81 9.67 -8.69 -6.13
C CYS A 81 10.77 -8.18 -5.20
N ALA A 82 10.40 -7.52 -4.10
CA ALA A 82 11.35 -7.05 -3.10
C ALA A 82 12.16 -8.21 -2.51
N LYS A 83 11.50 -9.32 -2.16
CA LYS A 83 12.17 -10.51 -1.61
C LYS A 83 13.08 -11.17 -2.65
N LYS A 84 12.63 -11.24 -3.89
CA LYS A 84 13.45 -11.79 -5.01
C LYS A 84 14.76 -11.05 -5.17
N HIS A 85 14.78 -9.74 -5.01
CA HIS A 85 15.96 -8.89 -5.14
C HIS A 85 16.69 -8.67 -3.81
N HIS A 86 16.28 -9.32 -2.74
CA HIS A 86 16.88 -9.17 -1.40
C HIS A 86 16.89 -7.71 -0.90
N LEU A 87 15.82 -6.96 -1.22
CA LEU A 87 15.69 -5.58 -0.81
C LEU A 87 15.06 -5.47 0.57
N GLU A 88 15.52 -4.51 1.36
CA GLU A 88 14.87 -4.13 2.60
C GLU A 88 13.85 -3.03 2.30
N THR A 89 12.58 -3.36 2.48
CA THR A 89 11.45 -2.45 2.22
C THR A 89 10.48 -2.47 3.41
N PRO A 90 10.93 -1.99 4.59
CA PRO A 90 10.15 -2.15 5.83
C PRO A 90 8.79 -1.45 5.78
N TYR A 91 8.69 -0.28 5.16
CA TYR A 91 7.43 0.44 5.08
C TYR A 91 6.46 -0.22 4.12
N LEU A 92 6.96 -0.69 3.00
CA LEU A 92 6.16 -1.45 2.03
C LEU A 92 5.68 -2.77 2.65
N ASP A 93 6.54 -3.47 3.37
CA ASP A 93 6.21 -4.73 4.04
C ASP A 93 5.11 -4.51 5.08
N MET A 94 5.20 -3.43 5.85
CA MET A 94 4.18 -3.08 6.85
C MET A 94 2.84 -2.79 6.19
N ALA A 95 2.84 -1.99 5.12
CA ALA A 95 1.61 -1.69 4.38
C ALA A 95 0.97 -2.96 3.83
N TYR A 96 1.77 -3.84 3.23
CA TYR A 96 1.28 -5.14 2.74
C TYR A 96 0.68 -5.96 3.88
N THR A 97 1.35 -6.02 5.02
CA THR A 97 0.89 -6.81 6.17
C THR A 97 -0.49 -6.37 6.65
N PHE A 98 -0.72 -5.06 6.79
CA PHE A 98 -2.02 -4.56 7.21
C PHE A 98 -3.11 -4.80 6.17
N LEU A 99 -2.80 -4.63 4.90
CA LEU A 99 -3.76 -4.91 3.83
C LEU A 99 -4.08 -6.39 3.74
N TYR A 100 -3.08 -7.25 3.92
CA TYR A 100 -3.28 -8.70 3.93
C TYR A 100 -4.14 -9.14 5.11
N ALA A 101 -3.91 -8.56 6.29
CA ALA A 101 -4.74 -8.83 7.46
C ALA A 101 -6.21 -8.46 7.22
N TYR A 102 -6.45 -7.30 6.59
CA TYR A 102 -7.81 -6.92 6.20
C TYR A 102 -8.41 -7.92 5.21
N HIS A 103 -7.62 -8.33 4.22
CA HIS A 103 -8.06 -9.31 3.21
C HIS A 103 -8.47 -10.64 3.87
N LEU A 104 -7.68 -11.13 4.82
CA LEU A 104 -8.01 -12.34 5.55
C LEU A 104 -9.31 -12.21 6.35
N GLU A 105 -9.49 -11.10 7.07
CA GLU A 105 -10.72 -10.84 7.81
C GLU A 105 -11.96 -10.82 6.91
N TYR A 106 -11.82 -10.29 5.69
CA TYR A 106 -12.93 -10.21 4.75
C TYR A 106 -13.22 -11.57 4.10
N THR A 107 -12.18 -12.31 3.66
CA THR A 107 -12.36 -13.53 2.87
C THR A 107 -12.38 -14.80 3.71
N GLN A 108 -11.75 -14.81 4.87
CA GLN A 108 -11.60 -15.95 5.76
C GLN A 108 -11.71 -15.48 7.21
N PRO A 109 -12.92 -15.12 7.69
CA PRO A 109 -13.09 -14.50 9.00
C PRO A 109 -12.50 -15.29 10.18
N ASP A 110 -12.40 -16.61 10.00
CA ASP A 110 -11.89 -17.49 11.05
C ASP A 110 -10.43 -17.89 10.85
N TRP A 111 -9.68 -17.12 10.05
CA TRP A 111 -8.27 -17.42 9.71
C TRP A 111 -7.39 -17.61 10.94
N TYR A 112 -7.62 -16.83 12.01
CA TYR A 112 -6.83 -16.89 13.25
C TYR A 112 -6.98 -18.24 13.97
N LEU A 113 -8.10 -18.94 13.79
CA LEU A 113 -8.31 -20.24 14.41
C LEU A 113 -7.31 -21.29 13.93
N ARG A 114 -6.84 -21.17 12.70
CA ARG A 114 -5.83 -22.08 12.15
C ARG A 114 -4.53 -22.02 12.93
N TRP A 115 -4.18 -20.82 13.45
CA TRP A 115 -2.96 -20.62 14.21
C TRP A 115 -3.12 -21.02 15.67
N ILE A 116 -4.34 -20.96 16.22
CA ILE A 116 -4.63 -21.32 17.60
C ILE A 116 -4.78 -22.84 17.74
N ILE A 117 -5.43 -23.50 16.79
CA ILE A 117 -5.76 -24.92 16.85
C ILE A 117 -4.57 -25.78 16.42
N HIS A 118 -3.75 -25.30 15.53
CA HIS A 118 -2.57 -25.99 15.04
C HIS A 118 -1.30 -25.44 15.65
#